data_c4bf247c58df6b236b9d2b44a9a7c862
#
_entry.id   c4bf247c58df6b236b9d2b44a9a7c862
#
_cell.length_a   1.000
_cell.length_b   1.000
_cell.length_c   1.000
_cell.angle_alpha   90.00
_cell.angle_beta   90.00
_cell.angle_gamma   90.00
#
_symmetry.space_group_name_H-M   'P 1'
#
loop_
_entity.id
_entity.type
_entity.pdbx_description
1 polymer ?
#
loop_
_entity_poly.entity_id
_entity_poly.type
_entity_poly.pdbx_seq_one_letter_code
_entity_poly.pdbx_strand_id
1 'polypeptide(L)'
;MEITNNERPMYGALPYDMIVDKWNAVYYNGSQPTAADSSTRTYELAMALRNITGNNASLLMKIIPTYEGMSDEMKAQKINAAVSAKQTQMPSRLRDVLNTLYGENVYNKDIKDAIEGMHLDDALIYYNRMPNKLLPMGFRESAKLMGKTCVLQMILFVSALVGGLATNVRLRVDALFNWLNLIVFIIGDSGSNKSGLMTLYHIWVSSLADEDELLEAKEKEYDRLMKLKKNSKDQPEKPDLPYRLIPVNNTLANVAEGLDNLKSDHAISVGDEIDEINGKWSGGDKVMLSVMLRKAFDAAEFHKRAKSSDAAKCHRKHLKWNVAITGTDDSLMRFMTQYTDGLQSRLALGSMPDNTYLPKTNAVTLKESEVENIKNVARVLRAMSSDLILPKLDKVSDDWTEGIRVEALKNNDKVLARARMRDHVIAMRIVCCIMLCAVAEKLIKKHGVDAAEEMLKNDKELLQKMMKREQTPAMMETYKVIADYIIDNDLFFFREKLENAYKKSEERIKMGLRVIRGKNDSIYSRLPQMFSHAELVAEARKIKGPDVTDNAIKQIIKNWKASELIVPEGDKFKKLR
;
A
#
# COMPACT_ATOMS: atom_id res chain seq x y z
N MET A 1 16.90 -30.58 -0.50
CA MET A 1 17.65 -29.61 -1.29
C MET A 1 18.13 -28.57 -0.31
N GLU A 2 19.41 -28.64 0.05
CA GLU A 2 20.05 -27.63 0.90
C GLU A 2 20.11 -26.32 0.13
N ILE A 3 19.45 -25.30 0.66
CA ILE A 3 19.60 -23.93 0.19
C ILE A 3 20.93 -23.45 0.74
N THR A 4 21.97 -23.46 -0.08
CA THR A 4 23.22 -22.77 0.21
C THR A 4 22.97 -21.26 0.09
N ASN A 5 22.51 -20.63 1.17
CA ASN A 5 22.49 -19.18 1.30
C ASN A 5 23.95 -18.74 1.54
N ASN A 6 24.63 -18.43 0.48
CA ASN A 6 25.96 -17.80 0.49
C ASN A 6 25.81 -16.27 0.44
N GLU A 7 24.93 -15.72 1.29
CA GLU A 7 24.79 -14.28 1.43
C GLU A 7 25.99 -13.74 2.23
N ARG A 8 26.77 -12.88 1.59
CA ARG A 8 27.87 -12.13 2.22
C ARG A 8 27.26 -11.20 3.28
N PRO A 9 27.61 -11.35 4.57
CA PRO A 9 27.00 -10.54 5.62
C PRO A 9 27.41 -9.06 5.47
N MET A 10 26.44 -8.13 5.64
CA MET A 10 26.61 -6.69 5.42
C MET A 10 26.29 -5.87 6.68
N TYR A 11 26.99 -4.75 6.85
CA TYR A 11 26.65 -3.67 7.77
C TYR A 11 26.28 -2.42 6.95
N GLY A 12 25.01 -2.16 6.80
CA GLY A 12 24.55 -1.16 5.82
C GLY A 12 25.07 -1.51 4.43
N ALA A 13 25.83 -0.62 3.84
CA ALA A 13 26.44 -0.79 2.53
C ALA A 13 27.83 -1.48 2.57
N LEU A 14 28.35 -1.82 3.76
CA LEU A 14 29.70 -2.35 3.93
C LEU A 14 29.69 -3.85 4.23
N PRO A 15 30.33 -4.69 3.41
CA PRO A 15 30.60 -6.08 3.76
C PRO A 15 31.44 -6.19 5.05
N TYR A 16 31.07 -7.06 5.96
CA TYR A 16 31.80 -7.23 7.23
C TYR A 16 33.25 -7.67 7.05
N ASP A 17 33.55 -8.49 6.05
CA ASP A 17 34.93 -8.89 5.73
C ASP A 17 35.83 -7.66 5.40
N MET A 18 35.31 -6.70 4.65
CA MET A 18 36.04 -5.45 4.38
C MET A 18 36.28 -4.64 5.65
N ILE A 19 35.34 -4.61 6.58
CA ILE A 19 35.50 -3.96 7.87
C ILE A 19 36.59 -4.66 8.68
N VAL A 20 36.61 -5.99 8.70
CA VAL A 20 37.63 -6.82 9.36
C VAL A 20 38.99 -6.63 8.73
N ASP A 21 39.10 -6.65 7.40
CA ASP A 21 40.35 -6.47 6.68
C ASP A 21 40.94 -5.06 6.90
N LYS A 22 40.08 -4.03 6.84
CA LYS A 22 40.51 -2.65 7.11
C LYS A 22 40.93 -2.46 8.56
N TRP A 23 40.23 -3.07 9.51
CA TRP A 23 40.63 -3.09 10.92
C TRP A 23 42.03 -3.70 11.08
N ASN A 24 42.29 -4.87 10.50
CA ASN A 24 43.55 -5.56 10.54
C ASN A 24 44.68 -4.74 9.86
N ALA A 25 44.37 -4.15 8.72
CA ALA A 25 45.32 -3.28 8.01
C ALA A 25 45.75 -2.05 8.84
N VAL A 26 44.77 -1.39 9.48
CA VAL A 26 45.02 -0.14 10.24
C VAL A 26 45.70 -0.42 11.59
N TYR A 27 45.23 -1.42 12.34
CA TYR A 27 45.67 -1.63 13.72
C TYR A 27 46.73 -2.70 13.90
N TYR A 28 46.94 -3.53 12.89
CA TYR A 28 47.91 -4.62 12.92
C TYR A 28 48.82 -4.65 11.67
N ASN A 29 48.85 -3.56 10.90
CA ASN A 29 49.64 -3.43 9.67
C ASN A 29 49.44 -4.61 8.68
N GLY A 30 48.22 -5.18 8.63
CA GLY A 30 47.90 -6.34 7.80
C GLY A 30 48.54 -7.65 8.26
N SER A 31 49.28 -7.66 9.40
CA SER A 31 49.91 -8.88 9.89
C SER A 31 48.91 -9.91 10.37
N GLN A 32 49.09 -11.17 9.98
CA GLN A 32 48.31 -12.27 10.54
C GLN A 32 48.68 -12.49 12.02
N PRO A 33 47.74 -12.79 12.90
CA PRO A 33 48.04 -13.09 14.29
C PRO A 33 48.82 -14.39 14.41
N THR A 34 49.80 -14.39 15.32
CA THR A 34 50.48 -15.60 15.72
C THR A 34 49.60 -16.44 16.66
N ALA A 35 49.93 -17.71 16.88
CA ALA A 35 49.17 -18.56 17.83
C ALA A 35 49.10 -17.95 19.26
N ALA A 36 50.10 -17.14 19.63
CA ALA A 36 50.17 -16.50 20.94
C ALA A 36 49.21 -15.32 21.10
N ASP A 37 48.92 -14.56 20.03
CA ASP A 37 48.09 -13.34 20.07
C ASP A 37 46.72 -13.49 19.40
N SER A 38 46.47 -14.62 18.74
CA SER A 38 45.20 -14.91 18.03
C SER A 38 43.96 -14.80 18.94
N SER A 39 44.09 -15.27 20.18
CA SER A 39 43.04 -15.19 21.21
C SER A 39 42.70 -13.74 21.60
N THR A 40 43.70 -12.90 21.78
CA THR A 40 43.54 -11.48 22.13
C THR A 40 42.93 -10.71 20.98
N ARG A 41 43.42 -10.89 19.76
CA ARG A 41 42.92 -10.20 18.55
C ARG A 41 41.45 -10.60 18.26
N THR A 42 41.07 -11.89 18.43
CA THR A 42 39.68 -12.33 18.29
C THR A 42 38.77 -11.62 19.28
N TYR A 43 39.22 -11.51 20.54
CA TYR A 43 38.45 -10.82 21.56
C TYR A 43 38.32 -9.31 21.29
N GLU A 44 39.41 -8.63 20.92
CA GLU A 44 39.40 -7.19 20.59
C GLU A 44 38.50 -6.89 19.39
N LEU A 45 38.58 -7.71 18.33
CA LEU A 45 37.75 -7.59 17.16
C LEU A 45 36.27 -7.84 17.48
N ALA A 46 35.97 -8.87 18.29
CA ALA A 46 34.62 -9.16 18.74
C ALA A 46 34.04 -8.02 19.59
N MET A 47 34.84 -7.45 20.51
CA MET A 47 34.49 -6.26 21.31
C MET A 47 34.18 -5.03 20.44
N ALA A 48 34.90 -4.85 19.33
CA ALA A 48 34.64 -3.76 18.41
C ALA A 48 33.34 -4.02 17.59
N LEU A 49 33.27 -5.17 16.91
CA LEU A 49 32.21 -5.50 15.96
C LEU A 49 30.84 -5.76 16.63
N ARG A 50 30.78 -6.13 17.92
CA ARG A 50 29.51 -6.35 18.62
C ARG A 50 28.56 -5.14 18.56
N ASN A 51 29.10 -3.93 18.45
CA ASN A 51 28.30 -2.70 18.36
C ASN A 51 27.54 -2.58 17.04
N ILE A 52 28.08 -3.17 15.96
CA ILE A 52 27.47 -3.14 14.62
C ILE A 52 26.78 -4.45 14.25
N THR A 53 26.96 -5.49 15.05
CA THR A 53 26.25 -6.79 14.87
C THR A 53 25.07 -6.96 15.83
N GLY A 54 24.74 -5.95 16.64
CA GLY A 54 23.69 -6.04 17.65
C GLY A 54 23.93 -7.11 18.72
N ASN A 55 25.20 -7.35 19.10
CA ASN A 55 25.62 -8.41 20.03
C ASN A 55 25.29 -9.85 19.53
N ASN A 56 25.16 -10.05 18.22
CA ASN A 56 24.83 -11.36 17.66
C ASN A 56 26.08 -12.25 17.59
N ALA A 57 26.20 -13.19 18.55
CA ALA A 57 27.34 -14.11 18.64
C ALA A 57 27.47 -15.01 17.39
N SER A 58 26.34 -15.48 16.82
CA SER A 58 26.35 -16.33 15.62
C SER A 58 26.85 -15.58 14.39
N LEU A 59 26.50 -14.30 14.25
CA LEU A 59 27.03 -13.45 13.20
C LEU A 59 28.53 -13.17 13.40
N LEU A 60 28.96 -12.85 14.62
CA LEU A 60 30.38 -12.67 14.97
C LEU A 60 31.21 -13.90 14.65
N MET A 61 30.68 -15.12 14.91
CA MET A 61 31.33 -16.37 14.52
C MET A 61 31.55 -16.52 13.01
N LYS A 62 30.64 -16.01 12.21
CA LYS A 62 30.75 -16.05 10.73
C LYS A 62 31.73 -15.02 10.18
N ILE A 63 31.73 -13.79 10.71
CA ILE A 63 32.47 -12.67 10.14
C ILE A 63 33.91 -12.52 10.66
N ILE A 64 34.20 -12.99 11.88
CA ILE A 64 35.55 -12.99 12.41
C ILE A 64 36.29 -14.24 11.88
N PRO A 65 37.45 -14.09 11.26
CA PRO A 65 38.20 -15.24 10.78
C PRO A 65 38.71 -16.11 11.94
N THR A 66 38.87 -17.42 11.69
CA THR A 66 39.55 -18.31 12.62
C THR A 66 41.04 -18.21 12.37
N TYR A 67 41.78 -17.67 13.34
CA TYR A 67 43.21 -17.44 13.24
C TYR A 67 44.02 -18.69 13.55
N GLU A 68 45.27 -18.72 13.14
CA GLU A 68 46.20 -19.82 13.36
C GLU A 68 46.34 -20.13 14.86
N GLY A 69 46.32 -21.43 15.21
CA GLY A 69 46.39 -21.88 16.62
C GLY A 69 45.11 -21.74 17.45
N MET A 70 43.99 -21.37 16.82
CA MET A 70 42.70 -21.22 17.49
C MET A 70 41.70 -22.27 17.02
N SER A 71 41.08 -23.01 17.97
CA SER A 71 39.94 -23.88 17.67
C SER A 71 38.64 -23.08 17.62
N ASP A 72 37.59 -23.65 17.00
CA ASP A 72 36.25 -23.03 16.94
C ASP A 72 35.66 -22.87 18.34
N GLU A 73 35.93 -23.77 19.28
CA GLU A 73 35.50 -23.67 20.67
C GLU A 73 36.17 -22.48 21.38
N MET A 74 37.48 -22.28 21.17
CA MET A 74 38.22 -21.15 21.73
C MET A 74 37.73 -19.83 21.14
N LYS A 75 37.48 -19.79 19.84
CA LYS A 75 36.88 -18.64 19.15
C LYS A 75 35.51 -18.31 19.73
N ALA A 76 34.62 -19.30 19.86
CA ALA A 76 33.29 -19.14 20.43
C ALA A 76 33.35 -18.62 21.88
N GLN A 77 34.28 -19.14 22.71
CA GLN A 77 34.48 -18.68 24.08
C GLN A 77 34.87 -17.19 24.11
N LYS A 78 35.78 -16.73 23.24
CA LYS A 78 36.19 -15.32 23.18
C LYS A 78 35.08 -14.40 22.68
N ILE A 79 34.31 -14.84 21.69
CA ILE A 79 33.16 -14.09 21.17
C ILE A 79 32.08 -13.99 22.24
N ASN A 80 31.75 -15.08 22.93
CA ASN A 80 30.76 -15.05 24.00
C ASN A 80 31.20 -14.16 25.18
N ALA A 81 32.48 -14.18 25.54
CA ALA A 81 33.03 -13.28 26.54
C ALA A 81 32.90 -11.80 26.12
N ALA A 82 33.15 -11.48 24.85
CA ALA A 82 32.99 -10.13 24.32
C ALA A 82 31.51 -9.68 24.31
N VAL A 83 30.59 -10.54 23.89
CA VAL A 83 29.15 -10.26 23.86
C VAL A 83 28.58 -10.07 25.26
N SER A 84 29.05 -10.84 26.24
CA SER A 84 28.61 -10.77 27.65
C SER A 84 29.23 -9.62 28.44
N ALA A 85 30.29 -8.98 27.91
CA ALA A 85 30.92 -7.86 28.58
C ALA A 85 29.99 -6.63 28.63
N LYS A 86 30.15 -5.78 29.66
CA LYS A 86 29.36 -4.55 29.81
C LYS A 86 29.34 -3.75 28.49
N GLN A 87 28.15 -3.39 28.04
CA GLN A 87 27.97 -2.65 26.81
C GLN A 87 28.55 -1.24 26.96
N THR A 88 29.37 -0.84 25.99
CA THR A 88 30.00 0.49 25.93
C THR A 88 29.59 1.15 24.61
N GLN A 89 29.86 2.45 24.48
CA GLN A 89 29.72 3.16 23.21
C GLN A 89 30.63 2.53 22.15
N MET A 90 30.29 2.71 20.87
CA MET A 90 31.11 2.26 19.76
C MET A 90 32.54 2.77 19.90
N PRO A 91 33.57 1.91 19.87
CA PRO A 91 34.95 2.31 19.97
C PRO A 91 35.35 3.32 18.89
N SER A 92 36.14 4.35 19.25
CA SER A 92 36.64 5.33 18.26
C SER A 92 37.34 4.65 17.12
N ARG A 93 38.17 3.64 17.39
CA ARG A 93 38.87 2.83 16.40
C ARG A 93 37.93 2.21 15.35
N LEU A 94 36.79 1.66 15.74
CA LEU A 94 35.82 1.11 14.78
C LEU A 94 35.14 2.22 13.97
N ARG A 95 34.83 3.34 14.62
CA ARG A 95 34.26 4.51 13.93
C ARG A 95 35.20 5.05 12.85
N ASP A 96 36.52 5.12 13.14
CA ASP A 96 37.54 5.60 12.18
C ASP A 96 37.66 4.64 10.98
N VAL A 97 37.63 3.31 11.22
CA VAL A 97 37.61 2.30 10.16
C VAL A 97 36.37 2.47 9.28
N LEU A 98 35.18 2.61 9.89
CA LEU A 98 33.94 2.79 9.16
C LEU A 98 33.93 4.09 8.34
N ASN A 99 34.37 5.20 8.94
CA ASN A 99 34.46 6.49 8.24
C ASN A 99 35.44 6.42 7.05
N THR A 100 36.58 5.75 7.22
CA THR A 100 37.53 5.55 6.13
C THR A 100 36.91 4.72 5.01
N LEU A 101 36.26 3.60 5.34
CA LEU A 101 35.61 2.75 4.34
C LEU A 101 34.44 3.46 3.65
N TYR A 102 33.61 4.22 4.39
CA TYR A 102 32.57 5.03 3.78
C TYR A 102 33.15 6.12 2.86
N GLY A 103 34.25 6.74 3.23
CA GLY A 103 34.95 7.71 2.38
C GLY A 103 35.58 7.07 1.14
N GLU A 104 36.18 5.89 1.27
CA GLU A 104 36.78 5.12 0.17
C GLU A 104 35.70 4.48 -0.75
N ASN A 105 34.54 4.13 -0.19
CA ASN A 105 33.43 3.43 -0.88
C ASN A 105 32.81 4.19 -2.02
N VAL A 106 32.79 5.51 -1.96
CA VAL A 106 32.25 6.33 -3.05
C VAL A 106 32.94 6.02 -4.39
N TYR A 107 34.16 5.44 -4.33
CA TYR A 107 34.99 5.15 -5.50
C TYR A 107 35.34 3.65 -5.69
N ASN A 108 34.94 2.76 -4.77
CA ASN A 108 35.29 1.33 -4.87
C ASN A 108 34.21 0.57 -5.70
N LYS A 109 34.64 0.10 -6.87
CA LYS A 109 33.77 -0.58 -7.83
C LYS A 109 33.09 -1.84 -7.24
N ASP A 110 33.82 -2.64 -6.47
CA ASP A 110 33.31 -3.92 -5.95
C ASP A 110 32.17 -3.72 -4.93
N ILE A 111 32.28 -2.67 -4.11
CA ILE A 111 31.23 -2.30 -3.14
C ILE A 111 30.04 -1.70 -3.87
N LYS A 112 30.28 -0.85 -4.85
CA LYS A 112 29.25 -0.28 -5.68
C LYS A 112 28.45 -1.39 -6.38
N ASP A 113 29.14 -2.34 -7.01
CA ASP A 113 28.53 -3.48 -7.70
C ASP A 113 27.73 -4.37 -6.70
N ALA A 114 28.24 -4.57 -5.47
CA ALA A 114 27.55 -5.31 -4.42
C ALA A 114 26.29 -4.60 -3.91
N ILE A 115 26.34 -3.28 -3.70
CA ILE A 115 25.18 -2.47 -3.31
C ILE A 115 24.11 -2.49 -4.42
N GLU A 116 24.55 -2.24 -5.67
CA GLU A 116 23.66 -2.27 -6.82
C GLU A 116 23.01 -3.65 -6.98
N GLY A 117 23.76 -4.74 -6.79
CA GLY A 117 23.25 -6.09 -6.84
C GLY A 117 22.21 -6.37 -5.76
N MET A 118 22.46 -6.00 -4.51
CA MET A 118 21.53 -6.19 -3.39
C MET A 118 20.21 -5.42 -3.59
N HIS A 119 20.28 -4.13 -3.94
CA HIS A 119 19.07 -3.34 -4.22
C HIS A 119 18.30 -3.87 -5.43
N LEU A 120 19.00 -4.38 -6.44
CA LEU A 120 18.37 -4.96 -7.61
C LEU A 120 17.64 -6.26 -7.25
N ASP A 121 18.22 -7.12 -6.43
CA ASP A 121 17.63 -8.39 -6.01
C ASP A 121 16.36 -8.15 -5.19
N ASP A 122 16.38 -7.23 -4.23
CA ASP A 122 15.22 -6.85 -3.44
C ASP A 122 14.09 -6.30 -4.32
N ALA A 123 14.43 -5.40 -5.25
CA ALA A 123 13.46 -4.82 -6.18
C ALA A 123 12.86 -5.85 -7.15
N LEU A 124 13.57 -6.95 -7.42
CA LEU A 124 13.15 -7.99 -8.36
C LEU A 124 12.48 -9.21 -7.70
N ILE A 125 12.37 -9.26 -6.36
CA ILE A 125 11.92 -10.46 -5.63
C ILE A 125 10.58 -11.01 -6.15
N TYR A 126 9.57 -10.18 -6.35
CA TYR A 126 8.27 -10.61 -6.89
C TYR A 126 8.32 -10.81 -8.42
N TYR A 127 9.00 -9.93 -9.14
CA TYR A 127 9.15 -10.07 -10.59
C TYR A 127 9.82 -11.39 -10.98
N ASN A 128 10.83 -11.83 -10.22
CA ASN A 128 11.52 -13.09 -10.46
C ASN A 128 10.65 -14.32 -10.19
N ARG A 129 9.64 -14.21 -9.34
CA ARG A 129 8.65 -15.25 -9.06
C ARG A 129 7.59 -15.39 -10.15
N MET A 130 7.41 -14.38 -11.00
CA MET A 130 6.43 -14.48 -12.09
C MET A 130 6.84 -15.55 -13.11
N PRO A 131 5.99 -16.53 -13.41
CA PRO A 131 6.34 -17.69 -14.23
C PRO A 131 6.61 -17.34 -15.70
N ASN A 132 5.90 -16.33 -16.18
CA ASN A 132 6.04 -15.78 -17.52
C ASN A 132 6.25 -14.27 -17.42
N LYS A 133 7.47 -13.84 -17.73
CA LYS A 133 7.82 -12.42 -17.74
C LYS A 133 7.26 -11.70 -18.98
N LEU A 134 6.55 -12.41 -19.85
CA LEU A 134 5.84 -11.87 -21.01
C LEU A 134 4.47 -11.36 -20.59
N LEU A 135 4.38 -10.04 -20.44
CA LEU A 135 3.12 -9.35 -20.25
C LEU A 135 2.40 -9.16 -21.62
N PRO A 136 1.05 -9.08 -21.63
CA PRO A 136 0.32 -8.79 -22.87
C PRO A 136 0.60 -7.35 -23.36
N MET A 137 0.25 -7.11 -24.64
CA MET A 137 0.30 -5.77 -25.25
C MET A 137 -0.37 -4.74 -24.33
N GLY A 138 0.22 -3.58 -24.23
CA GLY A 138 -0.12 -2.52 -23.30
C GLY A 138 0.67 -2.66 -22.00
N PHE A 139 0.56 -3.76 -21.27
CA PHE A 139 1.38 -4.00 -20.06
C PHE A 139 2.85 -4.21 -20.39
N ARG A 140 3.17 -4.88 -21.50
CA ARG A 140 4.55 -5.10 -21.94
C ARG A 140 5.27 -3.80 -22.30
N GLU A 141 4.62 -2.93 -23.06
CA GLU A 141 5.13 -1.62 -23.41
C GLU A 141 5.27 -0.73 -22.17
N SER A 142 4.29 -0.79 -21.27
CA SER A 142 4.35 -0.09 -19.97
C SER A 142 5.51 -0.57 -19.10
N ALA A 143 5.75 -1.89 -19.04
CA ALA A 143 6.87 -2.48 -18.31
C ALA A 143 8.23 -2.08 -18.91
N LYS A 144 8.31 -1.91 -20.22
CA LYS A 144 9.50 -1.40 -20.89
C LYS A 144 9.85 0.02 -20.45
N LEU A 145 8.85 0.90 -20.30
CA LEU A 145 9.04 2.27 -19.83
C LEU A 145 9.52 2.30 -18.38
N MET A 146 8.89 1.50 -17.52
CA MET A 146 9.14 1.54 -16.09
C MET A 146 10.39 0.74 -15.66
N GLY A 147 10.84 -0.19 -16.48
CA GLY A 147 11.93 -1.12 -16.13
C GLY A 147 11.48 -2.27 -15.23
N LYS A 148 12.33 -3.30 -15.15
CA LYS A 148 11.99 -4.58 -14.47
C LYS A 148 11.72 -4.39 -12.98
N THR A 149 12.41 -3.49 -12.32
CA THR A 149 12.29 -3.23 -10.88
C THR A 149 10.96 -2.60 -10.46
N CYS A 150 10.25 -1.96 -11.40
CA CYS A 150 8.98 -1.27 -11.15
C CYS A 150 7.78 -1.98 -11.81
N VAL A 151 7.92 -3.25 -12.24
CA VAL A 151 6.85 -3.95 -12.98
C VAL A 151 5.60 -4.16 -12.13
N LEU A 152 5.73 -4.52 -10.85
CA LEU A 152 4.57 -4.77 -9.98
C LEU A 152 3.79 -3.47 -9.71
N GLN A 153 4.49 -2.38 -9.42
CA GLN A 153 3.92 -1.05 -9.20
C GLN A 153 3.18 -0.57 -10.46
N MET A 154 3.82 -0.75 -11.62
CA MET A 154 3.22 -0.46 -12.92
C MET A 154 1.98 -1.33 -13.17
N ILE A 155 2.00 -2.62 -12.84
CA ILE A 155 0.84 -3.51 -12.98
C ILE A 155 -0.34 -2.99 -12.15
N LEU A 156 -0.12 -2.61 -10.90
CA LEU A 156 -1.18 -2.06 -10.06
C LEU A 156 -1.76 -0.78 -10.70
N PHE A 157 -0.89 0.17 -11.02
CA PHE A 157 -1.28 1.47 -11.56
C PHE A 157 -2.04 1.34 -12.89
N VAL A 158 -1.49 0.60 -13.84
CA VAL A 158 -2.12 0.38 -15.16
C VAL A 158 -3.42 -0.41 -15.03
N SER A 159 -3.53 -1.35 -14.08
CA SER A 159 -4.79 -2.08 -13.86
C SER A 159 -5.94 -1.17 -13.43
N ALA A 160 -5.67 -0.08 -12.67
CA ALA A 160 -6.70 0.91 -12.36
C ALA A 160 -7.18 1.63 -13.64
N LEU A 161 -6.27 1.95 -14.57
CA LEU A 161 -6.62 2.56 -15.85
C LEU A 161 -7.44 1.58 -16.72
N VAL A 162 -6.97 0.34 -16.85
CA VAL A 162 -7.64 -0.73 -17.60
C VAL A 162 -9.04 -1.00 -17.05
N GLY A 163 -9.20 -1.10 -15.74
CA GLY A 163 -10.50 -1.29 -15.09
C GLY A 163 -11.47 -0.13 -15.38
N GLY A 164 -10.95 1.11 -15.41
CA GLY A 164 -11.72 2.29 -15.78
C GLY A 164 -12.10 2.35 -17.27
N LEU A 165 -11.22 1.87 -18.15
CA LEU A 165 -11.50 1.78 -19.60
C LEU A 165 -12.51 0.69 -19.93
N ALA A 166 -12.40 -0.50 -19.29
CA ALA A 166 -13.32 -1.62 -19.47
C ALA A 166 -14.62 -1.47 -18.65
N THR A 167 -15.28 -0.33 -18.78
CA THR A 167 -16.38 0.13 -17.91
C THR A 167 -17.59 -0.79 -17.83
N ASN A 168 -17.80 -1.66 -18.83
CA ASN A 168 -18.94 -2.57 -18.93
C ASN A 168 -18.57 -4.03 -18.61
N VAL A 169 -17.39 -4.25 -18.04
CA VAL A 169 -16.95 -5.59 -17.61
C VAL A 169 -17.16 -5.74 -16.11
N ARG A 170 -17.79 -6.86 -15.71
CA ARG A 170 -17.90 -7.27 -14.31
C ARG A 170 -17.28 -8.64 -14.11
N LEU A 171 -16.58 -8.82 -13.01
CA LEU A 171 -16.01 -10.11 -12.59
C LEU A 171 -16.82 -10.67 -11.42
N ARG A 172 -17.14 -11.95 -11.47
CA ARG A 172 -17.73 -12.65 -10.33
C ARG A 172 -16.65 -12.89 -9.27
N VAL A 173 -16.87 -12.39 -8.07
CA VAL A 173 -16.05 -12.63 -6.88
C VAL A 173 -16.99 -12.92 -5.72
N ASP A 174 -16.76 -13.97 -4.94
CA ASP A 174 -17.62 -14.36 -3.80
C ASP A 174 -19.11 -14.43 -4.17
N ALA A 175 -19.43 -15.03 -5.30
CA ALA A 175 -20.78 -15.18 -5.87
C ALA A 175 -21.44 -13.86 -6.34
N LEU A 176 -20.78 -12.70 -6.23
CA LEU A 176 -21.31 -11.41 -6.66
C LEU A 176 -20.55 -10.89 -7.88
N PHE A 177 -21.26 -10.24 -8.80
CA PHE A 177 -20.64 -9.55 -9.92
C PHE A 177 -20.19 -8.15 -9.50
N ASN A 178 -18.90 -7.91 -9.61
CA ASN A 178 -18.24 -6.65 -9.24
C ASN A 178 -17.59 -6.02 -10.46
N TRP A 179 -17.67 -4.69 -10.58
CA TRP A 179 -16.86 -3.95 -11.55
C TRP A 179 -15.38 -4.00 -11.18
N LEU A 180 -14.51 -3.69 -12.14
CA LEU A 180 -13.05 -3.70 -11.97
C LEU A 180 -12.56 -2.39 -11.31
N ASN A 181 -13.26 -1.95 -10.26
CA ASN A 181 -12.89 -0.76 -9.52
C ASN A 181 -11.65 -1.01 -8.67
N LEU A 182 -10.63 -0.18 -8.84
CA LEU A 182 -9.37 -0.24 -8.09
C LEU A 182 -9.05 1.15 -7.52
N ILE A 183 -8.50 1.14 -6.31
CA ILE A 183 -7.94 2.31 -5.64
C ILE A 183 -6.47 1.97 -5.38
N VAL A 184 -5.59 2.56 -6.17
CA VAL A 184 -4.16 2.24 -6.19
C VAL A 184 -3.35 3.41 -5.66
N PHE A 185 -2.48 3.14 -4.69
CA PHE A 185 -1.53 4.12 -4.20
C PHE A 185 -0.11 3.56 -4.36
N ILE A 186 0.72 4.27 -5.12
CA ILE A 186 2.12 3.91 -5.34
C ILE A 186 3.01 4.84 -4.52
N ILE A 187 3.65 4.26 -3.54
CA ILE A 187 4.43 4.97 -2.52
C ILE A 187 5.92 4.84 -2.83
N GLY A 188 6.62 5.93 -2.75
CA GLY A 188 8.08 5.95 -2.95
C GLY A 188 8.67 7.32 -2.69
N ASP A 189 9.95 7.36 -2.36
CA ASP A 189 10.69 8.57 -2.07
C ASP A 189 10.86 9.47 -3.30
N SER A 190 11.34 10.67 -3.08
CA SER A 190 11.68 11.58 -4.17
C SER A 190 12.74 10.93 -5.07
N GLY A 191 12.53 10.99 -6.39
CA GLY A 191 13.44 10.38 -7.35
C GLY A 191 13.23 8.88 -7.61
N SER A 192 12.23 8.23 -7.03
CA SER A 192 11.93 6.81 -7.23
C SER A 192 11.28 6.45 -8.59
N ASN A 193 11.39 7.32 -9.61
CA ASN A 193 10.85 7.14 -10.97
C ASN A 193 9.31 7.09 -11.07
N LYS A 194 8.58 7.71 -10.13
CA LYS A 194 7.11 7.79 -10.18
C LYS A 194 6.58 8.53 -11.41
N SER A 195 7.35 9.48 -11.94
CA SER A 195 6.98 10.25 -13.15
C SER A 195 6.73 9.40 -14.39
N GLY A 196 7.36 8.23 -14.50
CA GLY A 196 7.07 7.26 -15.57
C GLY A 196 5.61 6.77 -15.57
N LEU A 197 4.99 6.66 -14.39
CA LEU A 197 3.58 6.28 -14.25
C LEU A 197 2.66 7.37 -14.82
N MET A 198 2.99 8.64 -14.65
CA MET A 198 2.22 9.76 -15.26
C MET A 198 2.34 9.76 -16.78
N THR A 199 3.51 9.44 -17.33
CA THR A 199 3.67 9.23 -18.76
C THR A 199 2.75 8.12 -19.27
N LEU A 200 2.69 7.00 -18.58
CA LEU A 200 1.77 5.90 -18.91
C LEU A 200 0.30 6.34 -18.83
N TYR A 201 -0.08 7.06 -17.79
CA TYR A 201 -1.43 7.61 -17.68
C TYR A 201 -1.85 8.36 -18.93
N HIS A 202 -1.07 9.34 -19.36
CA HIS A 202 -1.40 10.14 -20.55
C HIS A 202 -1.53 9.30 -21.82
N ILE A 203 -0.73 8.23 -21.98
CA ILE A 203 -0.83 7.34 -23.13
C ILE A 203 -2.10 6.49 -23.07
N TRP A 204 -2.37 5.84 -21.94
CA TRP A 204 -3.50 4.92 -21.76
C TRP A 204 -4.86 5.61 -21.89
N VAL A 205 -4.98 6.84 -21.43
CA VAL A 205 -6.26 7.58 -21.44
C VAL A 205 -6.36 8.61 -22.55
N SER A 206 -5.43 8.64 -23.51
CA SER A 206 -5.36 9.68 -24.53
C SER A 206 -6.69 9.89 -25.26
N SER A 207 -7.40 8.83 -25.66
CA SER A 207 -8.70 8.93 -26.32
C SER A 207 -9.80 9.51 -25.41
N LEU A 208 -9.72 9.31 -24.10
CA LEU A 208 -10.64 9.94 -23.15
C LEU A 208 -10.30 11.43 -22.97
N ALA A 209 -9.01 11.77 -22.97
CA ALA A 209 -8.57 13.15 -22.88
C ALA A 209 -9.04 13.96 -24.10
N ASP A 210 -8.95 13.38 -25.30
CA ASP A 210 -9.47 14.00 -26.53
C ASP A 210 -10.99 14.23 -26.46
N GLU A 211 -11.75 13.28 -25.89
CA GLU A 211 -13.19 13.43 -25.66
C GLU A 211 -13.51 14.51 -24.62
N ASP A 212 -12.77 14.52 -23.51
CA ASP A 212 -12.94 15.51 -22.43
C ASP A 212 -12.58 16.93 -22.91
N GLU A 213 -11.60 17.10 -23.82
CA GLU A 213 -11.27 18.39 -24.47
C GLU A 213 -12.46 18.95 -25.29
N LEU A 214 -13.20 18.07 -25.97
CA LEU A 214 -14.42 18.48 -26.67
C LEU A 214 -15.53 18.94 -25.70
N LEU A 215 -15.60 18.32 -24.51
CA LEU A 215 -16.53 18.76 -23.46
C LEU A 215 -16.12 20.10 -22.87
N GLU A 216 -14.82 20.35 -22.65
CA GLU A 216 -14.31 21.65 -22.22
C GLU A 216 -14.68 22.79 -23.20
N ALA A 217 -14.64 22.51 -24.49
CA ALA A 217 -15.05 23.48 -25.49
C ALA A 217 -16.54 23.87 -25.33
N LYS A 218 -17.42 22.89 -25.04
CA LYS A 218 -18.85 23.13 -24.75
C LYS A 218 -19.04 23.92 -23.46
N GLU A 219 -18.26 23.60 -22.43
CA GLU A 219 -18.31 24.31 -21.15
C GLU A 219 -17.89 25.78 -21.31
N LYS A 220 -16.78 26.04 -22.01
CA LYS A 220 -16.32 27.40 -22.28
C LYS A 220 -17.36 28.22 -23.07
N GLU A 221 -18.05 27.59 -24.03
CA GLU A 221 -19.12 28.27 -24.79
C GLU A 221 -20.34 28.56 -23.90
N TYR A 222 -20.73 27.61 -23.04
CA TYR A 222 -21.80 27.83 -22.06
C TYR A 222 -21.45 29.00 -21.11
N ASP A 223 -20.24 29.05 -20.59
CA ASP A 223 -19.76 30.13 -19.72
C ASP A 223 -19.77 31.49 -20.42
N ARG A 224 -19.41 31.50 -21.73
CA ARG A 224 -19.48 32.69 -22.55
C ARG A 224 -20.92 33.18 -22.70
N LEU A 225 -21.86 32.28 -22.98
CA LEU A 225 -23.28 32.59 -23.11
C LEU A 225 -23.89 33.08 -21.79
N MET A 226 -23.52 32.46 -20.66
CA MET A 226 -23.94 32.87 -19.33
C MET A 226 -23.47 34.29 -18.98
N LYS A 227 -22.23 34.66 -19.35
CA LYS A 227 -21.72 36.03 -19.16
C LYS A 227 -22.48 37.05 -20.01
N LEU A 228 -22.79 36.71 -21.25
CA LEU A 228 -23.55 37.56 -22.15
C LEU A 228 -25.01 37.75 -21.71
N LYS A 229 -25.65 36.71 -21.18
CA LYS A 229 -27.06 36.70 -20.76
C LYS A 229 -27.27 36.95 -19.25
N LYS A 230 -26.27 37.43 -18.55
CA LYS A 230 -26.29 37.59 -17.08
C LYS A 230 -27.53 38.26 -16.51
N ASN A 231 -28.14 39.19 -17.23
CA ASN A 231 -29.33 39.95 -16.85
C ASN A 231 -30.60 39.53 -17.62
N SER A 232 -30.55 38.45 -18.40
CA SER A 232 -31.68 37.94 -19.18
C SER A 232 -32.48 36.93 -18.35
N LYS A 233 -33.81 36.92 -18.56
CA LYS A 233 -34.65 35.84 -18.00
C LYS A 233 -34.46 34.50 -18.75
N ASP A 234 -33.94 34.57 -19.96
CA ASP A 234 -33.68 33.42 -20.83
C ASP A 234 -32.21 32.98 -20.63
N GLN A 235 -31.97 32.23 -19.58
CA GLN A 235 -30.66 31.67 -19.28
C GLN A 235 -30.38 30.46 -20.18
N PRO A 236 -29.13 30.26 -20.68
CA PRO A 236 -28.80 29.06 -21.43
C PRO A 236 -28.93 27.82 -20.54
N GLU A 237 -29.37 26.72 -21.12
CA GLU A 237 -29.44 25.43 -20.42
C GLU A 237 -28.03 24.91 -20.13
N LYS A 238 -27.80 24.43 -18.90
CA LYS A 238 -26.50 23.87 -18.49
C LYS A 238 -26.21 22.61 -19.31
N PRO A 239 -25.08 22.50 -20.00
CA PRO A 239 -24.76 21.30 -20.78
C PRO A 239 -24.49 20.10 -19.86
N ASP A 240 -24.81 18.91 -20.34
CA ASP A 240 -24.40 17.66 -19.73
C ASP A 240 -22.92 17.42 -20.05
N LEU A 241 -22.06 17.42 -19.05
CA LEU A 241 -20.60 17.34 -19.18
C LEU A 241 -20.08 16.06 -18.50
N PRO A 242 -20.16 14.90 -19.16
CA PRO A 242 -19.73 13.62 -18.59
C PRO A 242 -18.22 13.41 -18.67
N TYR A 243 -17.43 14.26 -18.03
CA TYR A 243 -15.98 14.12 -17.94
C TYR A 243 -15.58 12.79 -17.31
N ARG A 244 -14.79 12.01 -18.03
CA ARG A 244 -14.29 10.73 -17.55
C ARG A 244 -13.01 10.86 -16.70
N LEU A 245 -12.20 11.87 -16.94
CA LEU A 245 -10.98 12.17 -16.22
C LEU A 245 -11.25 13.24 -15.15
N ILE A 246 -11.47 12.79 -13.91
CA ILE A 246 -11.80 13.69 -12.79
C ILE A 246 -10.54 13.95 -11.97
N PRO A 247 -10.02 15.20 -11.92
CA PRO A 247 -8.85 15.53 -11.12
C PRO A 247 -9.03 15.25 -9.63
N VAL A 248 -8.02 14.68 -8.96
CA VAL A 248 -8.05 14.37 -7.51
C VAL A 248 -8.01 15.61 -6.62
N ASN A 249 -7.47 16.71 -7.12
CA ASN A 249 -7.36 18.00 -6.42
C ASN A 249 -8.62 18.87 -6.52
N ASN A 250 -9.75 18.28 -6.86
CA ASN A 250 -11.03 18.95 -6.99
C ASN A 250 -11.77 19.01 -5.65
N THR A 251 -12.78 19.90 -5.51
CA THR A 251 -13.63 19.93 -4.33
C THR A 251 -14.57 18.74 -4.29
N LEU A 252 -15.05 18.36 -3.08
CA LEU A 252 -16.04 17.30 -2.92
C LEU A 252 -17.29 17.51 -3.79
N ALA A 253 -17.71 18.76 -3.93
CA ALA A 253 -18.89 19.14 -4.72
C ALA A 253 -18.64 18.80 -6.21
N ASN A 254 -17.52 19.25 -6.76
CA ASN A 254 -17.18 19.04 -8.17
C ASN A 254 -16.96 17.55 -8.48
N VAL A 255 -16.27 16.82 -7.60
CA VAL A 255 -16.11 15.36 -7.77
C VAL A 255 -17.47 14.66 -7.76
N ALA A 256 -18.35 15.01 -6.82
CA ALA A 256 -19.69 14.41 -6.74
C ALA A 256 -20.54 14.71 -7.98
N GLU A 257 -20.51 15.95 -8.49
CA GLU A 257 -21.21 16.36 -9.72
C GLU A 257 -20.61 15.65 -10.94
N GLY A 258 -19.29 15.62 -11.09
CA GLY A 258 -18.63 14.92 -12.18
C GLY A 258 -18.99 13.43 -12.21
N LEU A 259 -19.01 12.77 -11.05
CA LEU A 259 -19.44 11.38 -10.92
C LEU A 259 -20.92 11.19 -11.29
N ASP A 260 -21.78 12.17 -11.00
CA ASP A 260 -23.21 12.10 -11.33
C ASP A 260 -23.43 12.22 -12.85
N ASN A 261 -22.71 13.11 -13.51
CA ASN A 261 -22.82 13.36 -14.95
C ASN A 261 -22.44 12.14 -15.82
N LEU A 262 -21.57 11.25 -15.29
CA LEU A 262 -21.10 10.06 -16.03
C LEU A 262 -22.16 8.99 -16.29
N LYS A 263 -23.29 9.03 -15.61
CA LYS A 263 -24.41 8.06 -15.76
C LYS A 263 -23.96 6.58 -15.57
N SER A 264 -23.43 5.92 -16.59
CA SER A 264 -23.07 4.49 -16.56
C SER A 264 -21.57 4.21 -16.61
N ASP A 265 -20.77 5.22 -16.97
CA ASP A 265 -19.34 5.03 -17.19
C ASP A 265 -18.49 5.15 -15.91
N HIS A 266 -17.27 4.67 -15.96
CA HIS A 266 -16.29 4.87 -14.91
C HIS A 266 -15.64 6.25 -15.00
N ALA A 267 -15.48 6.90 -13.84
CA ALA A 267 -14.49 7.93 -13.68
C ALA A 267 -13.11 7.31 -13.49
N ILE A 268 -12.10 8.01 -13.96
CA ILE A 268 -10.68 7.72 -13.72
C ILE A 268 -10.06 8.98 -13.11
N SER A 269 -9.46 8.84 -11.94
CA SER A 269 -8.71 9.90 -11.29
C SER A 269 -7.27 9.47 -11.08
N VAL A 270 -6.34 10.29 -11.55
CA VAL A 270 -4.91 10.08 -11.34
C VAL A 270 -4.30 11.33 -10.72
N GLY A 271 -3.43 11.13 -9.75
CA GLY A 271 -2.67 12.20 -9.10
C GLY A 271 -1.21 11.81 -8.97
N ASP A 272 -0.31 12.76 -9.15
CA ASP A 272 1.13 12.55 -8.99
C ASP A 272 1.60 12.72 -7.54
N GLU A 273 0.79 13.34 -6.68
CA GLU A 273 1.07 13.50 -5.26
C GLU A 273 -0.18 13.30 -4.38
N ILE A 274 -0.09 12.43 -3.35
CA ILE A 274 -1.18 12.26 -2.36
C ILE A 274 -1.49 13.59 -1.64
N ASP A 275 -0.51 14.48 -1.54
CA ASP A 275 -0.68 15.78 -0.87
C ASP A 275 -1.65 16.71 -1.61
N GLU A 276 -1.91 16.51 -2.88
CA GLU A 276 -2.99 17.21 -3.59
C GLU A 276 -4.36 16.94 -2.94
N ILE A 277 -4.61 15.70 -2.54
CA ILE A 277 -5.81 15.33 -1.78
C ILE A 277 -5.74 15.92 -0.37
N ASN A 278 -4.61 15.76 0.32
CA ASN A 278 -4.44 16.25 1.69
C ASN A 278 -4.65 17.77 1.78
N GLY A 279 -4.24 18.53 0.77
CA GLY A 279 -4.40 19.97 0.70
C GLY A 279 -5.83 20.45 0.47
N LYS A 280 -6.63 19.70 -0.30
CA LYS A 280 -8.02 20.06 -0.66
C LYS A 280 -9.06 19.46 0.29
N TRP A 281 -8.79 18.28 0.81
CA TRP A 281 -9.76 17.52 1.59
C TRP A 281 -9.36 17.55 3.07
N SER A 282 -10.01 18.40 3.86
CA SER A 282 -9.77 18.55 5.30
C SER A 282 -11.06 18.36 6.11
N GLY A 283 -10.95 18.04 7.39
CA GLY A 283 -12.10 17.90 8.28
C GLY A 283 -13.16 16.91 7.78
N GLY A 284 -14.40 17.36 7.69
CA GLY A 284 -15.54 16.55 7.27
C GLY A 284 -15.46 16.05 5.82
N ASP A 285 -14.86 16.81 4.93
CA ASP A 285 -14.70 16.42 3.52
C ASP A 285 -13.74 15.23 3.38
N LYS A 286 -12.70 15.14 4.20
CA LYS A 286 -11.78 13.99 4.22
C LYS A 286 -12.49 12.70 4.66
N VAL A 287 -13.37 12.79 5.65
CA VAL A 287 -14.22 11.66 6.07
C VAL A 287 -15.14 11.22 4.93
N MET A 288 -15.75 12.19 4.23
CA MET A 288 -16.62 11.90 3.09
C MET A 288 -15.85 11.26 1.93
N LEU A 289 -14.62 11.70 1.64
CA LEU A 289 -13.76 11.09 0.63
C LEU A 289 -13.49 9.62 0.97
N SER A 290 -13.15 9.30 2.22
CA SER A 290 -12.99 7.90 2.66
C SER A 290 -14.25 7.08 2.40
N VAL A 291 -15.45 7.64 2.67
CA VAL A 291 -16.73 6.98 2.37
C VAL A 291 -16.90 6.78 0.86
N MET A 292 -16.60 7.79 0.05
CA MET A 292 -16.73 7.70 -1.41
C MET A 292 -15.81 6.64 -2.00
N LEU A 293 -14.53 6.62 -1.59
CA LEU A 293 -13.55 5.63 -2.05
C LEU A 293 -13.99 4.20 -1.69
N ARG A 294 -14.45 3.98 -0.45
CA ARG A 294 -14.97 2.66 -0.05
C ARG A 294 -16.17 2.24 -0.87
N LYS A 295 -17.10 3.16 -1.14
CA LYS A 295 -18.27 2.90 -2.00
C LYS A 295 -17.87 2.70 -3.46
N ALA A 296 -16.86 3.42 -3.93
CA ALA A 296 -16.30 3.23 -5.27
C ALA A 296 -15.71 1.82 -5.42
N PHE A 297 -14.89 1.37 -4.47
CA PHE A 297 -14.31 0.02 -4.50
C PHE A 297 -15.38 -1.08 -4.60
N ASP A 298 -16.46 -0.96 -3.82
CA ASP A 298 -17.56 -1.92 -3.80
C ASP A 298 -18.61 -1.64 -4.91
N ALA A 299 -18.45 -0.61 -5.75
CA ALA A 299 -19.44 -0.08 -6.69
C ALA A 299 -20.81 0.10 -6.04
N ALA A 300 -20.84 0.51 -4.77
CA ALA A 300 -22.05 0.65 -3.98
C ALA A 300 -22.80 1.95 -4.32
N GLU A 301 -24.06 2.02 -3.91
CA GLU A 301 -24.87 3.23 -4.07
C GLU A 301 -24.26 4.41 -3.30
N PHE A 302 -24.13 5.55 -3.97
CA PHE A 302 -23.71 6.81 -3.38
C PHE A 302 -24.77 7.88 -3.62
N HIS A 303 -25.19 8.52 -2.54
CA HIS A 303 -26.23 9.51 -2.58
C HIS A 303 -25.84 10.75 -1.76
N LYS A 304 -25.74 11.89 -2.42
CA LYS A 304 -25.52 13.20 -1.83
C LYS A 304 -26.70 14.12 -2.18
N ARG A 305 -27.50 14.48 -1.21
CA ARG A 305 -28.57 15.47 -1.37
C ARG A 305 -28.08 16.85 -0.96
N ALA A 306 -28.54 17.86 -1.65
CA ALA A 306 -28.33 19.25 -1.28
C ALA A 306 -29.67 19.97 -1.19
N LYS A 307 -29.77 20.94 -0.28
CA LYS A 307 -31.00 21.75 -0.08
C LYS A 307 -31.18 22.78 -1.20
N SER A 308 -30.09 23.37 -1.71
CA SER A 308 -30.11 24.34 -2.80
C SER A 308 -30.19 23.64 -4.14
N SER A 309 -30.89 24.27 -5.12
CA SER A 309 -30.88 23.82 -6.54
C SER A 309 -29.49 23.86 -7.15
N ASP A 310 -28.68 24.85 -6.73
CA ASP A 310 -27.37 25.13 -7.30
C ASP A 310 -26.23 24.35 -6.63
N ALA A 311 -26.54 23.61 -5.55
CA ALA A 311 -25.53 22.79 -4.88
C ALA A 311 -25.40 21.44 -5.56
N ALA A 312 -24.16 20.98 -5.71
CA ALA A 312 -23.83 19.69 -6.31
C ALA A 312 -24.56 18.54 -5.62
N LYS A 313 -25.30 17.79 -6.41
CA LYS A 313 -26.03 16.57 -6.03
C LYS A 313 -25.36 15.39 -6.68
N CYS A 314 -25.49 14.23 -6.08
CA CYS A 314 -25.05 12.99 -6.69
C CYS A 314 -25.99 11.84 -6.27
N HIS A 315 -26.49 11.12 -7.24
CA HIS A 315 -27.26 9.90 -7.01
C HIS A 315 -26.82 8.79 -7.97
N ARG A 316 -25.84 8.00 -7.51
CA ARG A 316 -25.31 6.88 -8.29
C ARG A 316 -25.72 5.57 -7.66
N LYS A 317 -26.48 4.74 -8.40
CA LYS A 317 -26.79 3.38 -7.99
C LYS A 317 -25.53 2.53 -7.87
N HIS A 318 -24.57 2.75 -8.76
CA HIS A 318 -23.27 2.10 -8.76
C HIS A 318 -22.20 3.17 -8.95
N LEU A 319 -21.39 3.41 -7.91
CA LEU A 319 -20.31 4.36 -7.96
C LEU A 319 -19.10 3.71 -8.62
N LYS A 320 -18.92 3.98 -9.92
CA LYS A 320 -17.82 3.46 -10.72
C LYS A 320 -16.69 4.48 -10.78
N TRP A 321 -15.68 4.30 -9.97
CA TRP A 321 -14.57 5.23 -9.87
C TRP A 321 -13.26 4.51 -9.60
N ASN A 322 -12.32 4.61 -10.52
CA ASN A 322 -10.96 4.12 -10.40
C ASN A 322 -10.02 5.26 -10.03
N VAL A 323 -9.17 5.02 -9.06
CA VAL A 323 -8.24 6.03 -8.53
C VAL A 323 -6.84 5.44 -8.52
N ALA A 324 -5.86 6.16 -9.08
CA ALA A 324 -4.45 5.79 -9.03
C ALA A 324 -3.62 7.02 -8.67
N ILE A 325 -2.94 6.98 -7.53
CA ILE A 325 -2.21 8.13 -6.99
C ILE A 325 -0.82 7.70 -6.57
N THR A 326 0.16 8.59 -6.76
CA THR A 326 1.51 8.38 -6.26
C THR A 326 1.78 9.30 -5.07
N GLY A 327 2.78 8.98 -4.25
CA GLY A 327 3.15 9.83 -3.12
C GLY A 327 4.31 9.28 -2.32
N THR A 328 4.54 9.88 -1.15
CA THR A 328 5.53 9.43 -0.16
C THR A 328 4.82 8.71 1.00
N ASP A 329 5.58 7.98 1.81
CA ASP A 329 5.04 7.32 3.02
C ASP A 329 4.39 8.34 3.97
N ASP A 330 5.05 9.46 4.24
CA ASP A 330 4.49 10.53 5.07
C ASP A 330 3.17 11.08 4.52
N SER A 331 3.05 11.22 3.20
CA SER A 331 1.81 11.71 2.57
C SER A 331 0.68 10.69 2.68
N LEU A 332 0.99 9.38 2.57
CA LEU A 332 0.04 8.29 2.82
C LEU A 332 -0.43 8.31 4.29
N MET A 333 0.50 8.43 5.24
CA MET A 333 0.16 8.45 6.67
C MET A 333 -0.69 9.68 7.03
N ARG A 334 -0.45 10.84 6.41
CA ARG A 334 -1.32 12.01 6.55
C ARG A 334 -2.70 11.80 5.92
N PHE A 335 -2.78 11.08 4.82
CA PHE A 335 -4.04 10.73 4.18
C PHE A 335 -4.88 9.78 5.05
N MET A 336 -4.25 8.76 5.63
CA MET A 336 -4.91 7.75 6.45
C MET A 336 -5.18 8.24 7.87
N THR A 337 -6.40 8.75 8.12
CA THR A 337 -6.80 9.25 9.45
C THR A 337 -7.38 8.18 10.36
N GLN A 338 -7.91 7.10 9.79
CA GLN A 338 -8.51 5.98 10.52
C GLN A 338 -8.13 4.66 9.87
N TYR A 339 -7.73 3.69 10.69
CA TYR A 339 -7.29 2.36 10.23
C TYR A 339 -8.35 1.27 10.42
N THR A 340 -9.51 1.60 10.97
CA THR A 340 -10.61 0.66 11.24
C THR A 340 -11.90 1.01 10.50
N ASP A 341 -11.87 2.04 9.66
CA ASP A 341 -13.04 2.45 8.88
C ASP A 341 -13.26 1.61 7.61
N GLY A 342 -12.29 0.75 7.28
CA GLY A 342 -12.31 -0.16 6.14
C GLY A 342 -11.81 0.46 4.83
N LEU A 343 -11.28 1.67 4.80
CA LEU A 343 -10.62 2.23 3.61
C LEU A 343 -9.30 1.52 3.35
N GLN A 344 -8.47 1.37 4.38
CA GLN A 344 -7.17 0.73 4.33
C GLN A 344 -7.22 -0.62 3.58
N SER A 345 -8.17 -1.49 3.93
CA SER A 345 -8.31 -2.81 3.29
C SER A 345 -8.82 -2.78 1.84
N ARG A 346 -9.05 -1.62 1.26
CA ARG A 346 -9.51 -1.44 -0.13
C ARG A 346 -8.46 -0.74 -1.01
N LEU A 347 -7.31 -0.41 -0.43
CA LEU A 347 -6.19 0.19 -1.16
C LEU A 347 -5.30 -0.90 -1.73
N ALA A 348 -4.99 -0.82 -3.01
CA ALA A 348 -3.90 -1.59 -3.60
C ALA A 348 -2.62 -0.78 -3.44
N LEU A 349 -1.78 -1.16 -2.50
CA LEU A 349 -0.54 -0.45 -2.20
C LEU A 349 0.63 -1.05 -2.97
N GLY A 350 1.46 -0.19 -3.55
CA GLY A 350 2.72 -0.57 -4.16
C GLY A 350 3.86 0.29 -3.64
N SER A 351 4.93 -0.34 -3.19
CA SER A 351 6.14 0.33 -2.75
C SER A 351 7.14 0.42 -3.90
N MET A 352 7.55 1.64 -4.27
CA MET A 352 8.62 1.82 -5.26
C MET A 352 9.94 1.33 -4.69
N PRO A 353 10.81 0.72 -5.51
CA PRO A 353 12.13 0.30 -5.05
C PRO A 353 12.96 1.49 -4.62
N ASP A 354 13.76 1.29 -3.58
CA ASP A 354 14.80 2.25 -3.21
C ASP A 354 15.90 2.22 -4.28
N ASN A 355 16.10 3.36 -4.92
CA ASN A 355 17.11 3.55 -5.96
C ASN A 355 18.21 4.56 -5.55
N THR A 356 18.30 4.88 -4.25
CA THR A 356 19.21 5.90 -3.72
C THR A 356 20.66 5.67 -4.15
N TYR A 357 21.08 4.42 -4.21
CA TYR A 357 22.45 4.04 -4.56
C TYR A 357 22.59 3.50 -5.99
N LEU A 358 21.49 3.44 -6.75
CA LEU A 358 21.56 2.98 -8.13
C LEU A 358 22.11 4.09 -9.05
N PRO A 359 22.90 3.75 -10.08
CA PRO A 359 23.38 4.71 -11.04
C PRO A 359 22.21 5.34 -11.79
N LYS A 360 22.34 6.63 -12.11
CA LYS A 360 21.37 7.29 -12.95
C LYS A 360 21.30 6.59 -14.32
N THR A 361 20.17 5.95 -14.62
CA THR A 361 19.92 5.36 -15.93
C THR A 361 19.33 6.41 -16.88
N ASN A 362 19.61 6.26 -18.16
CA ASN A 362 18.95 7.10 -19.18
C ASN A 362 17.45 6.79 -19.19
N ALA A 363 16.65 7.84 -19.29
CA ALA A 363 15.21 7.69 -19.45
C ALA A 363 14.89 6.81 -20.68
N VAL A 364 14.10 5.77 -20.46
CA VAL A 364 13.60 4.93 -21.55
C VAL A 364 12.43 5.67 -22.20
N THR A 365 12.46 5.78 -23.52
CA THR A 365 11.34 6.32 -24.31
C THR A 365 10.71 5.18 -25.11
N LEU A 366 9.38 5.19 -25.20
CA LEU A 366 8.66 4.26 -26.07
C LEU A 366 8.76 4.72 -27.52
N LYS A 367 8.85 3.76 -28.44
CA LYS A 367 8.72 4.03 -29.86
C LYS A 367 7.26 4.39 -30.17
N GLU A 368 7.03 5.12 -31.26
CA GLU A 368 5.69 5.48 -31.72
C GLU A 368 4.77 4.26 -31.85
N SER A 369 5.28 3.17 -32.44
CA SER A 369 4.54 1.91 -32.56
C SER A 369 4.17 1.27 -31.22
N GLU A 370 4.97 1.45 -30.17
CA GLU A 370 4.69 0.96 -28.83
C GLU A 370 3.63 1.82 -28.12
N VAL A 371 3.68 3.13 -28.33
CA VAL A 371 2.62 4.05 -27.88
C VAL A 371 1.31 3.70 -28.56
N GLU A 372 1.33 3.47 -29.87
CA GLU A 372 0.15 3.08 -30.64
C GLU A 372 -0.42 1.72 -30.18
N ASN A 373 0.42 0.77 -29.83
CA ASN A 373 -0.02 -0.50 -29.23
C ASN A 373 -0.84 -0.29 -27.96
N ILE A 374 -0.39 0.59 -27.04
CA ILE A 374 -1.13 0.91 -25.82
C ILE A 374 -2.48 1.55 -26.16
N LYS A 375 -2.51 2.55 -27.06
CA LYS A 375 -3.74 3.22 -27.49
C LYS A 375 -4.73 2.26 -28.13
N ASN A 376 -4.26 1.34 -28.97
CA ASN A 376 -5.08 0.33 -29.62
C ASN A 376 -5.69 -0.65 -28.60
N VAL A 377 -4.93 -1.09 -27.59
CA VAL A 377 -5.47 -1.90 -26.49
C VAL A 377 -6.52 -1.11 -25.71
N ALA A 378 -6.23 0.15 -25.34
CA ALA A 378 -7.17 1.00 -24.63
C ALA A 378 -8.49 1.18 -25.38
N ARG A 379 -8.43 1.32 -26.70
CA ARG A 379 -9.59 1.43 -27.58
C ARG A 379 -10.43 0.15 -27.58
N VAL A 380 -9.81 -1.01 -27.72
CA VAL A 380 -10.50 -2.33 -27.69
C VAL A 380 -11.11 -2.61 -26.33
N LEU A 381 -10.44 -2.24 -25.22
CA LEU A 381 -10.98 -2.40 -23.85
C LEU A 381 -12.31 -1.67 -23.68
N ARG A 382 -12.47 -0.49 -24.25
CA ARG A 382 -13.71 0.31 -24.18
C ARG A 382 -14.91 -0.37 -24.88
N ALA A 383 -14.66 -1.25 -25.83
CA ALA A 383 -15.69 -2.04 -26.51
C ALA A 383 -16.07 -3.32 -25.75
N MET A 384 -15.32 -3.71 -24.72
CA MET A 384 -15.56 -4.92 -23.96
C MET A 384 -16.77 -4.76 -23.04
N SER A 385 -17.67 -5.77 -23.04
CA SER A 385 -18.84 -5.83 -22.17
C SER A 385 -19.17 -7.29 -21.86
N SER A 386 -19.10 -7.69 -20.60
CA SER A 386 -19.49 -9.04 -20.16
C SER A 386 -19.56 -9.17 -18.64
N ASP A 387 -20.35 -10.13 -18.19
CA ASP A 387 -20.31 -10.66 -16.84
C ASP A 387 -19.42 -11.91 -16.84
N LEU A 388 -18.22 -11.76 -16.31
CA LEU A 388 -17.18 -12.77 -16.37
C LEU A 388 -17.27 -13.77 -15.21
N ILE A 389 -17.27 -15.06 -15.55
CA ILE A 389 -17.17 -16.18 -14.61
C ILE A 389 -15.88 -16.93 -14.93
N LEU A 390 -14.92 -16.91 -14.01
CA LEU A 390 -13.56 -17.41 -14.20
C LEU A 390 -13.22 -18.51 -13.16
N PRO A 391 -13.70 -19.76 -13.32
CA PRO A 391 -13.64 -20.79 -12.27
C PRO A 391 -12.22 -21.15 -11.81
N LYS A 392 -11.21 -21.07 -12.69
CA LYS A 392 -9.82 -21.38 -12.29
C LYS A 392 -9.24 -20.23 -11.46
N LEU A 393 -9.62 -18.98 -11.77
CA LEU A 393 -9.23 -17.81 -10.98
C LEU A 393 -9.94 -17.83 -9.63
N ASP A 394 -11.22 -18.15 -9.59
CA ASP A 394 -11.98 -18.35 -8.34
C ASP A 394 -11.25 -19.36 -7.44
N LYS A 395 -10.95 -20.55 -8.00
CA LYS A 395 -10.28 -21.64 -7.25
C LYS A 395 -8.91 -21.23 -6.70
N VAL A 396 -8.05 -20.63 -7.51
CA VAL A 396 -6.70 -20.23 -7.04
C VAL A 396 -6.78 -19.16 -5.98
N SER A 397 -7.78 -18.28 -6.05
CA SER A 397 -8.06 -17.25 -5.04
C SER A 397 -8.52 -17.88 -3.72
N ASP A 398 -9.40 -18.88 -3.77
CA ASP A 398 -9.84 -19.62 -2.59
C ASP A 398 -8.68 -20.38 -1.94
N ASP A 399 -7.88 -21.08 -2.75
CA ASP A 399 -6.72 -21.85 -2.28
C ASP A 399 -5.68 -20.92 -1.63
N TRP A 400 -5.40 -19.74 -2.22
CA TRP A 400 -4.51 -18.74 -1.64
C TRP A 400 -5.06 -18.17 -0.33
N THR A 401 -6.34 -17.79 -0.31
CA THR A 401 -7.01 -17.23 0.87
C THR A 401 -6.99 -18.23 2.04
N GLU A 402 -7.21 -19.51 1.75
CA GLU A 402 -7.13 -20.58 2.77
C GLU A 402 -5.69 -20.78 3.25
N GLY A 403 -4.69 -20.73 2.36
CA GLY A 403 -3.28 -20.79 2.73
C GLY A 403 -2.90 -19.71 3.73
N ILE A 404 -3.24 -18.45 3.43
CA ILE A 404 -3.01 -17.31 4.34
C ILE A 404 -3.79 -17.47 5.66
N ARG A 405 -5.01 -18.02 5.63
CA ARG A 405 -5.79 -18.31 6.85
C ARG A 405 -5.05 -19.29 7.76
N VAL A 406 -4.51 -20.35 7.19
CA VAL A 406 -3.76 -21.38 7.95
C VAL A 406 -2.49 -20.79 8.53
N GLU A 407 -1.75 -20.00 7.76
CA GLU A 407 -0.56 -19.28 8.23
C GLU A 407 -0.88 -18.32 9.38
N ALA A 408 -1.91 -17.51 9.22
CA ALA A 408 -2.37 -16.58 10.24
C ALA A 408 -2.82 -17.29 11.53
N LEU A 409 -3.45 -18.46 11.43
CA LEU A 409 -3.80 -19.28 12.59
C LEU A 409 -2.58 -19.81 13.33
N LYS A 410 -1.58 -20.33 12.59
CA LYS A 410 -0.32 -20.83 13.20
C LYS A 410 0.40 -19.74 13.98
N ASN A 411 0.40 -18.52 13.46
CA ASN A 411 1.11 -17.37 14.04
C ASN A 411 0.23 -16.54 15.00
N ASN A 412 -1.05 -16.90 15.19
CA ASN A 412 -2.05 -16.08 15.89
C ASN A 412 -2.12 -14.63 15.38
N ASP A 413 -1.95 -14.45 14.06
CA ASP A 413 -1.85 -13.18 13.38
C ASP A 413 -3.23 -12.74 12.86
N LYS A 414 -3.90 -11.88 13.63
CA LYS A 414 -5.24 -11.36 13.27
C LYS A 414 -5.20 -10.31 12.16
N VAL A 415 -4.07 -9.61 12.01
CA VAL A 415 -3.93 -8.60 10.94
C VAL A 415 -3.87 -9.31 9.61
N LEU A 416 -2.96 -10.30 9.48
CA LEU A 416 -2.85 -11.14 8.29
C LEU A 416 -4.18 -11.86 7.97
N ALA A 417 -4.84 -12.41 9.00
CA ALA A 417 -6.12 -13.10 8.83
C ALA A 417 -7.22 -12.19 8.25
N ARG A 418 -7.20 -10.89 8.49
CA ARG A 418 -8.20 -9.93 8.00
C ARG A 418 -7.81 -9.33 6.66
N ALA A 419 -6.54 -9.03 6.42
CA ALA A 419 -6.02 -8.47 5.18
C ALA A 419 -6.43 -9.34 3.98
N ARG A 420 -6.22 -10.66 4.04
CA ARG A 420 -6.57 -11.60 2.97
C ARG A 420 -7.97 -11.44 2.40
N MET A 421 -8.94 -10.98 3.23
CA MET A 421 -10.36 -10.89 2.85
C MET A 421 -10.66 -9.81 1.79
N ARG A 422 -9.72 -8.89 1.53
CA ARG A 422 -9.86 -7.87 0.50
C ARG A 422 -8.74 -7.96 -0.53
N ASP A 423 -7.56 -8.37 -0.12
CA ASP A 423 -6.40 -8.47 -1.00
C ASP A 423 -6.62 -9.48 -2.12
N HIS A 424 -7.32 -10.60 -1.84
CA HIS A 424 -7.72 -11.54 -2.89
C HIS A 424 -8.64 -10.89 -3.95
N VAL A 425 -9.58 -10.04 -3.54
CA VAL A 425 -10.48 -9.32 -4.47
C VAL A 425 -9.69 -8.35 -5.35
N ILE A 426 -8.74 -7.61 -4.75
CA ILE A 426 -7.87 -6.69 -5.47
C ILE A 426 -7.03 -7.47 -6.49
N ALA A 427 -6.37 -8.54 -6.07
CA ALA A 427 -5.56 -9.39 -6.95
C ALA A 427 -6.38 -10.00 -8.10
N MET A 428 -7.60 -10.48 -7.84
CA MET A 428 -8.50 -10.99 -8.87
C MET A 428 -8.83 -9.93 -9.92
N ARG A 429 -9.13 -8.69 -9.51
CA ARG A 429 -9.42 -7.58 -10.43
C ARG A 429 -8.20 -7.23 -11.27
N ILE A 430 -7.00 -7.18 -10.68
CA ILE A 430 -5.76 -6.88 -11.38
C ILE A 430 -5.45 -7.95 -12.44
N VAL A 431 -5.52 -9.23 -12.07
CA VAL A 431 -5.30 -10.33 -13.01
C VAL A 431 -6.35 -10.35 -14.12
N CYS A 432 -7.60 -10.03 -13.79
CA CYS A 432 -8.64 -9.86 -14.80
C CYS A 432 -8.26 -8.76 -15.80
N CYS A 433 -7.73 -7.62 -15.36
CA CYS A 433 -7.24 -6.55 -16.24
C CYS A 433 -6.10 -7.02 -17.16
N ILE A 434 -5.15 -7.80 -16.65
CA ILE A 434 -4.08 -8.39 -17.46
C ILE A 434 -4.67 -9.34 -18.52
N MET A 435 -5.62 -10.20 -18.14
CA MET A 435 -6.28 -11.12 -19.06
C MET A 435 -7.10 -10.39 -20.14
N LEU A 436 -7.77 -9.27 -19.80
CA LEU A 436 -8.47 -8.44 -20.79
C LEU A 436 -7.51 -7.89 -21.84
N CYS A 437 -6.33 -7.42 -21.44
CA CYS A 437 -5.30 -6.98 -22.38
C CYS A 437 -4.76 -8.13 -23.24
N ALA A 438 -4.65 -9.35 -22.69
CA ALA A 438 -4.27 -10.52 -23.47
C ALA A 438 -5.32 -10.88 -24.52
N VAL A 439 -6.61 -10.75 -24.20
CA VAL A 439 -7.71 -10.90 -25.17
C VAL A 439 -7.66 -9.81 -26.24
N ALA A 440 -7.45 -8.55 -25.84
CA ALA A 440 -7.31 -7.43 -26.78
C ALA A 440 -6.15 -7.66 -27.75
N GLU A 441 -4.96 -8.06 -27.25
CA GLU A 441 -3.81 -8.37 -28.07
C GLU A 441 -4.10 -9.45 -29.12
N LYS A 442 -4.79 -10.54 -28.73
CA LYS A 442 -5.15 -11.63 -29.65
C LYS A 442 -6.11 -11.19 -30.73
N LEU A 443 -7.12 -10.38 -30.38
CA LEU A 443 -8.07 -9.84 -31.33
C LEU A 443 -7.40 -8.85 -32.29
N ILE A 444 -6.61 -7.94 -31.78
CA ILE A 444 -5.90 -6.93 -32.58
C ILE A 444 -4.94 -7.60 -33.56
N LYS A 445 -4.12 -8.56 -33.09
CA LYS A 445 -3.16 -9.27 -33.97
C LYS A 445 -3.83 -10.06 -35.06
N LYS A 446 -5.02 -10.62 -34.81
CA LYS A 446 -5.69 -11.49 -35.78
C LYS A 446 -6.60 -10.73 -36.74
N HIS A 447 -7.25 -9.68 -36.28
CA HIS A 447 -8.33 -9.04 -37.01
C HIS A 447 -8.14 -7.52 -37.24
N GLY A 448 -7.15 -6.90 -36.57
CA GLY A 448 -7.02 -5.45 -36.48
C GLY A 448 -7.95 -4.83 -35.45
N VAL A 449 -7.77 -3.54 -35.17
CA VAL A 449 -8.45 -2.82 -34.08
C VAL A 449 -9.95 -2.67 -34.35
N ASP A 450 -10.32 -2.17 -35.53
CA ASP A 450 -11.72 -1.86 -35.89
C ASP A 450 -12.58 -3.13 -35.90
N ALA A 451 -12.07 -4.21 -36.50
CA ALA A 451 -12.77 -5.50 -36.50
C ALA A 451 -12.86 -6.13 -35.10
N ALA A 452 -11.83 -5.94 -34.26
CA ALA A 452 -11.86 -6.41 -32.87
C ALA A 452 -12.97 -5.72 -32.07
N GLU A 453 -13.13 -4.40 -32.21
CA GLU A 453 -14.21 -3.64 -31.57
C GLU A 453 -15.59 -4.10 -32.07
N GLU A 454 -15.75 -4.27 -33.37
CA GLU A 454 -17.01 -4.70 -33.96
C GLU A 454 -17.40 -6.11 -33.49
N MET A 455 -16.45 -7.05 -33.46
CA MET A 455 -16.68 -8.40 -32.95
C MET A 455 -17.13 -8.41 -31.48
N LEU A 456 -16.51 -7.59 -30.63
CA LEU A 456 -16.86 -7.49 -29.21
C LEU A 456 -18.24 -6.85 -28.98
N LYS A 457 -18.65 -5.90 -29.85
CA LYS A 457 -19.98 -5.29 -29.81
C LYS A 457 -21.09 -6.26 -30.27
N ASN A 458 -20.79 -7.11 -31.27
CA ASN A 458 -21.75 -7.97 -31.91
C ASN A 458 -21.90 -9.34 -31.21
N ASP A 459 -20.83 -9.90 -30.63
CA ASP A 459 -20.86 -11.18 -29.91
C ASP A 459 -20.62 -10.98 -28.39
N LYS A 460 -21.71 -10.92 -27.63
CA LYS A 460 -21.68 -10.77 -26.16
C LYS A 460 -21.00 -11.92 -25.42
N GLU A 461 -20.93 -13.12 -26.04
CA GLU A 461 -20.29 -14.27 -25.43
C GLU A 461 -18.80 -14.39 -25.75
N LEU A 462 -18.32 -13.69 -26.79
CA LEU A 462 -16.96 -13.76 -27.28
C LEU A 462 -15.96 -13.49 -26.16
N LEU A 463 -16.17 -12.40 -25.42
CA LEU A 463 -15.28 -12.00 -24.32
C LEU A 463 -15.20 -13.10 -23.24
N GLN A 464 -16.34 -13.61 -22.80
CA GLN A 464 -16.39 -14.68 -21.79
C GLN A 464 -15.69 -15.97 -22.28
N LYS A 465 -15.87 -16.35 -23.54
CA LYS A 465 -15.22 -17.53 -24.14
C LYS A 465 -13.70 -17.33 -24.19
N MET A 466 -13.23 -16.16 -24.59
CA MET A 466 -11.79 -15.85 -24.65
C MET A 466 -11.16 -15.78 -23.26
N MET A 467 -11.79 -15.09 -22.32
CA MET A 467 -11.32 -14.96 -20.93
C MET A 467 -11.19 -16.34 -20.24
N LYS A 468 -12.10 -17.28 -20.51
CA LYS A 468 -11.97 -18.66 -20.00
C LYS A 468 -10.68 -19.35 -20.49
N ARG A 469 -10.23 -19.05 -21.72
CA ARG A 469 -8.98 -19.62 -22.29
C ARG A 469 -7.73 -18.94 -21.71
N GLU A 470 -7.83 -17.67 -21.25
CA GLU A 470 -6.70 -16.96 -20.64
C GLU A 470 -6.37 -17.46 -19.23
N GLN A 471 -7.20 -18.28 -18.60
CA GLN A 471 -6.93 -18.91 -17.31
C GLN A 471 -5.88 -20.03 -17.43
N THR A 472 -4.69 -19.68 -17.88
CA THR A 472 -3.56 -20.59 -18.02
C THR A 472 -2.87 -20.85 -16.65
N PRO A 473 -2.13 -21.95 -16.48
CA PRO A 473 -1.36 -22.16 -15.25
C PRO A 473 -0.43 -20.98 -14.91
N ALA A 474 0.23 -20.40 -15.93
CA ALA A 474 1.09 -19.23 -15.74
C ALA A 474 0.31 -18.00 -15.23
N MET A 475 -0.90 -17.76 -15.75
CA MET A 475 -1.75 -16.66 -15.27
C MET A 475 -2.23 -16.89 -13.82
N MET A 476 -2.52 -18.15 -13.46
CA MET A 476 -2.90 -18.49 -12.08
C MET A 476 -1.72 -18.33 -11.11
N GLU A 477 -0.51 -18.62 -11.54
CA GLU A 477 0.69 -18.35 -10.73
C GLU A 477 0.98 -16.84 -10.62
N THR A 478 0.76 -16.09 -11.69
CA THR A 478 0.82 -14.61 -11.66
C THR A 478 -0.15 -14.03 -10.62
N TYR A 479 -1.35 -14.63 -10.49
CA TYR A 479 -2.30 -14.24 -9.44
C TYR A 479 -1.67 -14.35 -8.04
N LYS A 480 -1.03 -15.48 -7.72
CA LYS A 480 -0.41 -15.70 -6.40
C LYS A 480 0.67 -14.66 -6.11
N VAL A 481 1.54 -14.39 -7.10
CA VAL A 481 2.60 -13.39 -6.96
C VAL A 481 2.01 -12.00 -6.69
N ILE A 482 0.96 -11.61 -7.41
CA ILE A 482 0.30 -10.31 -7.22
C ILE A 482 -0.40 -10.26 -5.86
N ALA A 483 -1.08 -11.33 -5.44
CA ALA A 483 -1.75 -11.41 -4.15
C ALA A 483 -0.77 -11.31 -2.98
N ASP A 484 0.37 -12.03 -3.07
CA ASP A 484 1.46 -11.93 -2.07
C ASP A 484 2.05 -10.52 -2.03
N TYR A 485 2.29 -9.90 -3.20
CA TYR A 485 2.80 -8.54 -3.27
C TYR A 485 1.85 -7.53 -2.60
N ILE A 486 0.54 -7.65 -2.83
CA ILE A 486 -0.46 -6.74 -2.25
C ILE A 486 -0.49 -6.90 -0.73
N ILE A 487 -0.62 -8.13 -0.22
CA ILE A 487 -0.73 -8.37 1.22
C ILE A 487 0.54 -7.97 1.96
N ASP A 488 1.72 -8.20 1.38
CA ASP A 488 3.00 -7.81 1.97
C ASP A 488 3.13 -6.27 2.06
N ASN A 489 2.69 -5.53 1.03
CA ASN A 489 2.65 -4.07 1.10
C ASN A 489 1.61 -3.56 2.12
N ASP A 490 0.42 -4.15 2.19
CA ASP A 490 -0.58 -3.77 3.21
C ASP A 490 -0.04 -3.97 4.62
N LEU A 491 0.63 -5.09 4.88
CA LEU A 491 1.27 -5.37 6.15
C LEU A 491 2.46 -4.44 6.42
N PHE A 492 3.28 -4.14 5.41
CA PHE A 492 4.42 -3.24 5.56
C PHE A 492 3.98 -1.85 6.04
N PHE A 493 2.97 -1.25 5.40
CA PHE A 493 2.52 0.10 5.73
C PHE A 493 1.63 0.16 6.98
N PHE A 494 0.84 -0.87 7.27
CA PHE A 494 -0.26 -0.73 8.22
C PHE A 494 -0.26 -1.70 9.39
N ARG A 495 0.60 -2.74 9.43
CA ARG A 495 0.57 -3.78 10.48
C ARG A 495 0.55 -3.19 11.89
N GLU A 496 1.52 -2.33 12.22
CA GLU A 496 1.63 -1.75 13.56
C GLU A 496 0.38 -0.96 13.97
N LYS A 497 -0.14 -0.16 13.05
CA LYS A 497 -1.34 0.66 13.28
C LYS A 497 -2.58 -0.20 13.49
N LEU A 498 -2.72 -1.27 12.70
CA LEU A 498 -3.83 -2.22 12.80
C LEU A 498 -3.76 -3.05 14.07
N GLU A 499 -2.60 -3.55 14.47
CA GLU A 499 -2.41 -4.25 15.73
C GLU A 499 -2.82 -3.40 16.93
N ASN A 500 -2.39 -2.14 16.96
CA ASN A 500 -2.76 -1.21 18.00
C ASN A 500 -4.28 -0.92 18.04
N ALA A 501 -4.91 -0.79 16.87
CA ALA A 501 -6.34 -0.60 16.75
C ALA A 501 -7.13 -1.84 17.22
N TYR A 502 -6.66 -3.05 16.88
CA TYR A 502 -7.30 -4.30 17.27
C TYR A 502 -7.16 -4.57 18.77
N LYS A 503 -5.99 -4.33 19.38
CA LYS A 503 -5.81 -4.42 20.84
C LYS A 503 -6.82 -3.56 21.58
N LYS A 504 -6.98 -2.30 21.16
CA LYS A 504 -7.99 -1.38 21.73
C LYS A 504 -9.44 -1.90 21.57
N SER A 505 -9.73 -2.53 20.43
CA SER A 505 -11.06 -3.12 20.17
C SER A 505 -11.31 -4.35 21.05
N GLU A 506 -10.31 -5.22 21.22
CA GLU A 506 -10.41 -6.42 22.07
C GLU A 506 -10.57 -6.06 23.55
N GLU A 507 -9.86 -5.05 24.02
CA GLU A 507 -10.04 -4.54 25.38
C GLU A 507 -11.47 -4.06 25.62
N ARG A 508 -12.09 -3.39 24.63
CA ARG A 508 -13.51 -2.99 24.68
C ARG A 508 -14.45 -4.20 24.74
N ILE A 509 -14.18 -5.25 23.96
CA ILE A 509 -14.99 -6.48 23.93
C ILE A 509 -14.83 -7.25 25.23
N LYS A 510 -13.60 -7.38 25.77
CA LYS A 510 -13.33 -8.03 27.05
C LYS A 510 -13.99 -7.34 28.24
N MET A 511 -14.18 -6.02 28.17
CA MET A 511 -14.91 -5.25 29.18
C MET A 511 -16.44 -5.46 29.15
N GLY A 512 -16.93 -6.37 28.31
CA GLY A 512 -18.34 -6.67 28.09
C GLY A 512 -18.99 -5.74 27.05
N LEU A 513 -20.08 -6.20 26.43
CA LEU A 513 -20.82 -5.53 25.35
C LEU A 513 -21.46 -4.17 25.74
N ARG A 514 -21.15 -3.65 26.91
CA ARG A 514 -21.55 -2.28 27.26
C ARG A 514 -20.68 -1.33 26.46
N VAL A 515 -21.30 -0.71 25.48
CA VAL A 515 -20.76 0.44 24.76
C VAL A 515 -20.35 1.48 25.81
N ILE A 516 -19.04 1.66 25.98
CA ILE A 516 -18.53 2.75 26.83
C ILE A 516 -18.90 4.05 26.11
N ARG A 517 -19.98 4.67 26.54
CA ARG A 517 -20.53 5.88 25.92
C ARG A 517 -19.72 7.15 26.24
N GLY A 518 -18.74 7.04 27.15
CA GLY A 518 -17.90 8.15 27.54
C GLY A 518 -16.88 7.81 28.63
N LYS A 519 -16.02 8.78 28.98
CA LYS A 519 -15.00 8.61 30.03
C LYS A 519 -15.60 8.26 31.39
N ASN A 520 -16.81 8.72 31.70
CA ASN A 520 -17.49 8.38 32.96
C ASN A 520 -17.95 6.92 33.00
N ASP A 521 -18.38 6.35 31.87
CA ASP A 521 -18.74 4.94 31.77
C ASP A 521 -17.50 4.05 31.97
N SER A 522 -16.34 4.48 31.49
CA SER A 522 -15.07 3.83 31.74
C SER A 522 -14.70 3.80 33.23
N ILE A 523 -14.91 4.91 33.92
CA ILE A 523 -14.70 5.01 35.37
C ILE A 523 -15.66 4.07 36.10
N TYR A 524 -16.95 4.15 35.77
CA TYR A 524 -18.00 3.33 36.37
C TYR A 524 -17.71 1.83 36.25
N SER A 525 -17.34 1.37 35.06
CA SER A 525 -17.08 -0.05 34.80
C SER A 525 -15.88 -0.64 35.55
N ARG A 526 -14.87 0.20 35.87
CA ARG A 526 -13.66 -0.22 36.59
C ARG A 526 -13.81 -0.21 38.12
N LEU A 527 -14.76 0.52 38.64
CA LEU A 527 -15.03 0.53 40.09
C LEU A 527 -15.63 -0.83 40.54
N PRO A 528 -15.32 -1.30 41.74
CA PRO A 528 -15.96 -2.49 42.31
C PRO A 528 -17.46 -2.26 42.56
N GLN A 529 -18.20 -3.34 42.91
CA GLN A 529 -19.65 -3.27 43.19
C GLN A 529 -19.98 -2.29 44.33
N MET A 530 -19.11 -2.23 45.32
CA MET A 530 -19.11 -1.21 46.38
C MET A 530 -17.80 -0.44 46.34
N PHE A 531 -17.86 0.86 46.29
CA PHE A 531 -16.67 1.71 46.19
C PHE A 531 -16.79 2.97 47.05
N SER A 532 -15.67 3.46 47.52
CA SER A 532 -15.53 4.70 48.25
C SER A 532 -15.33 5.89 47.35
N HIS A 533 -15.50 7.11 47.89
CA HIS A 533 -15.16 8.34 47.16
C HIS A 533 -13.69 8.37 46.72
N ALA A 534 -12.76 7.86 47.55
CA ALA A 534 -11.34 7.84 47.23
C ALA A 534 -11.02 6.91 46.05
N GLU A 535 -11.65 5.75 45.96
CA GLU A 535 -11.51 4.82 44.83
C GLU A 535 -12.06 5.44 43.53
N LEU A 536 -13.18 6.16 43.58
CA LEU A 536 -13.71 6.90 42.44
C LEU A 536 -12.74 7.98 41.98
N VAL A 537 -12.15 8.77 42.89
CA VAL A 537 -11.15 9.79 42.56
C VAL A 537 -9.93 9.15 41.89
N ALA A 538 -9.43 8.04 42.44
CA ALA A 538 -8.28 7.33 41.89
C ALA A 538 -8.53 6.83 40.46
N GLU A 539 -9.68 6.18 40.21
CA GLU A 539 -10.03 5.70 38.87
C GLU A 539 -10.32 6.86 37.90
N ALA A 540 -10.93 7.94 38.36
CA ALA A 540 -11.16 9.13 37.55
C ALA A 540 -9.84 9.76 37.09
N ARG A 541 -8.84 9.87 37.96
CA ARG A 541 -7.50 10.39 37.64
C ARG A 541 -6.77 9.53 36.64
N LYS A 542 -6.87 8.20 36.74
CA LYS A 542 -6.28 7.26 35.75
C LYS A 542 -6.86 7.46 34.34
N ILE A 543 -8.14 7.77 34.22
CA ILE A 543 -8.84 7.82 32.92
C ILE A 543 -8.88 9.25 32.33
N LYS A 544 -9.07 10.25 33.18
CA LYS A 544 -9.22 11.66 32.74
C LYS A 544 -7.94 12.48 32.86
N GLY A 545 -6.96 11.99 33.61
CA GLY A 545 -5.71 12.68 33.90
C GLY A 545 -5.65 13.21 35.35
N PRO A 546 -4.45 13.60 35.83
CA PRO A 546 -4.22 14.01 37.21
C PRO A 546 -4.99 15.27 37.64
N ASP A 547 -5.36 16.12 36.68
CA ASP A 547 -5.99 17.43 36.92
C ASP A 547 -7.50 17.36 37.11
N VAL A 548 -8.08 16.19 37.37
CA VAL A 548 -9.51 16.05 37.67
C VAL A 548 -9.85 16.76 38.95
N THR A 549 -10.70 17.78 38.86
CA THR A 549 -11.13 18.60 39.99
C THR A 549 -12.19 17.91 40.85
N ASP A 550 -12.24 18.22 42.14
CA ASP A 550 -13.27 17.69 43.06
C ASP A 550 -14.70 18.04 42.58
N ASN A 551 -14.89 19.18 41.94
CA ASN A 551 -16.18 19.55 41.36
C ASN A 551 -16.59 18.60 40.23
N ALA A 552 -15.65 18.17 39.40
CA ALA A 552 -15.91 17.17 38.34
C ALA A 552 -16.33 15.83 38.96
N ILE A 553 -15.70 15.40 40.05
CA ILE A 553 -16.06 14.17 40.78
C ILE A 553 -17.45 14.28 41.40
N LYS A 554 -17.74 15.39 42.08
CA LYS A 554 -19.08 15.66 42.63
C LYS A 554 -20.16 15.63 41.56
N GLN A 555 -19.87 16.16 40.37
CA GLN A 555 -20.81 16.14 39.25
C GLN A 555 -21.02 14.70 38.71
N ILE A 556 -19.98 13.86 38.66
CA ILE A 556 -20.11 12.47 38.28
C ILE A 556 -21.03 11.73 39.25
N ILE A 557 -20.81 11.89 40.57
CA ILE A 557 -21.65 11.26 41.61
C ILE A 557 -23.10 11.76 41.49
N LYS A 558 -23.30 13.06 41.32
CA LYS A 558 -24.63 13.64 41.14
C LYS A 558 -25.37 13.01 39.96
N ASN A 559 -24.70 12.93 38.83
CA ASN A 559 -25.28 12.36 37.60
C ASN A 559 -25.58 10.85 37.75
N TRP A 560 -24.70 10.10 38.38
CA TRP A 560 -24.92 8.65 38.60
C TRP A 560 -26.05 8.39 39.59
N LYS A 561 -26.21 9.21 40.63
CA LYS A 561 -27.36 9.13 41.54
C LYS A 561 -28.68 9.49 40.82
N ALA A 562 -28.68 10.57 40.03
CA ALA A 562 -29.84 10.98 39.26
C ALA A 562 -30.28 9.98 38.19
N SER A 563 -29.31 9.15 37.69
CA SER A 563 -29.55 8.08 36.70
C SER A 563 -29.77 6.71 37.35
N GLU A 564 -29.93 6.64 38.66
CA GLU A 564 -30.12 5.39 39.41
C GLU A 564 -29.04 4.33 39.14
N LEU A 565 -27.82 4.79 38.90
CA LEU A 565 -26.65 3.90 38.70
C LEU A 565 -26.00 3.52 40.03
N ILE A 566 -26.03 4.42 41.04
CA ILE A 566 -25.45 4.21 42.35
C ILE A 566 -26.41 4.65 43.46
N VAL A 567 -26.30 4.02 44.60
CA VAL A 567 -26.98 4.42 45.85
C VAL A 567 -25.92 4.54 46.96
N PRO A 568 -26.05 5.53 47.85
CA PRO A 568 -25.19 5.62 49.01
C PRO A 568 -25.52 4.50 49.99
N GLU A 569 -24.47 3.81 50.53
CA GLU A 569 -24.59 2.78 51.54
C GLU A 569 -23.49 2.99 52.59
N GLY A 570 -23.82 3.72 53.68
CA GLY A 570 -22.84 4.22 54.63
C GLY A 570 -21.87 5.20 54.01
N ASP A 571 -20.56 4.99 54.20
CA ASP A 571 -19.49 5.83 53.65
C ASP A 571 -19.12 5.45 52.20
N LYS A 572 -19.81 4.49 51.60
CA LYS A 572 -19.57 3.99 50.27
C LYS A 572 -20.75 4.16 49.34
N PHE A 573 -20.53 3.89 48.06
CA PHE A 573 -21.55 3.82 47.02
C PHE A 573 -21.66 2.39 46.50
N LYS A 574 -22.89 1.93 46.31
CA LYS A 574 -23.20 0.63 45.73
C LYS A 574 -23.72 0.82 44.30
N LYS A 575 -23.19 0.04 43.37
CA LYS A 575 -23.72 -0.01 42.00
C LYS A 575 -25.05 -0.74 41.98
N LEU A 576 -26.03 -0.18 41.27
CA LEU A 576 -27.36 -0.76 41.10
C LEU A 576 -27.47 -1.56 39.77
N ARG A 577 -26.56 -1.35 38.83
CA ARG A 577 -26.54 -2.02 37.52
C ARG A 577 -25.14 -2.46 37.14
#